data_18dbde5ab08ce9aad4c1f6425b695640
#
_entry.id   18dbde5ab08ce9aad4c1f6425b695640
#
_cell.length_a   1.000
_cell.length_b   1.000
_cell.length_c   1.000
_cell.angle_alpha   90.00
_cell.angle_beta   90.00
_cell.angle_gamma   90.00
#
_symmetry.space_group_name_H-M   'P 1'
#
loop_
_entity.id
_entity.type
_entity.pdbx_description
1 polymer ?
#
loop_
_entity_poly.entity_id
_entity_poly.type
_entity_poly.pdbx_seq_one_letter_code
_entity_poly.pdbx_strand_id
1 'polypeptide(L)'
;MENQKTPIEFNKLKEKANEYYVEYKYNEAVDIYSQLLEWEPENYMVLSNRSAAYIKLEKWNEALNDAVMSTKLKPDWGKTWGRLGAALYGQDKLDEALVAYNKANELEPSNIYVEMIEEIKQNMINIKNNLFSNDPKAQNPSMENLFSTMFDSVISNPKIMEKLTNPEFQNKVLTMQSNPLQALKDQEVMNIMSEMMKKLNPNQL
;
A
#
# COMPACT_ATOMS: atom_id res chain seq x y z
N MET A 1 -32.89 3.41 -31.31
CA MET A 1 -33.41 2.62 -30.17
C MET A 1 -32.22 2.41 -29.25
N GLU A 2 -32.13 3.20 -28.17
CA GLU A 2 -31.11 2.96 -27.13
C GLU A 2 -31.40 1.58 -26.53
N ASN A 3 -30.45 0.66 -26.65
CA ASN A 3 -30.49 -0.62 -25.96
C ASN A 3 -30.54 -0.31 -24.47
N GLN A 4 -31.71 -0.41 -23.84
CA GLN A 4 -31.85 -0.25 -22.40
C GLN A 4 -31.04 -1.36 -21.75
N LYS A 5 -29.91 -0.97 -21.15
CA LYS A 5 -29.03 -1.85 -20.38
C LYS A 5 -29.85 -2.45 -19.23
N THR A 6 -30.14 -3.74 -19.30
CA THR A 6 -31.02 -4.40 -18.33
C THR A 6 -30.21 -5.01 -17.18
N PRO A 7 -30.77 -5.12 -15.95
CA PRO A 7 -30.12 -5.81 -14.83
C PRO A 7 -29.74 -7.28 -15.17
N ILE A 8 -30.50 -7.92 -16.05
CA ILE A 8 -30.23 -9.30 -16.49
C ILE A 8 -28.95 -9.34 -17.34
N GLU A 9 -28.78 -8.40 -18.27
CA GLU A 9 -27.57 -8.29 -19.10
C GLU A 9 -26.35 -7.94 -18.26
N PHE A 10 -26.50 -7.02 -17.31
CA PHE A 10 -25.44 -6.68 -16.36
C PHE A 10 -24.93 -7.92 -15.60
N ASN A 11 -25.86 -8.71 -15.03
CA ASN A 11 -25.48 -9.91 -14.30
C ASN A 11 -24.82 -10.96 -15.18
N LYS A 12 -25.31 -11.20 -16.40
CA LYS A 12 -24.68 -12.11 -17.36
C LYS A 12 -23.25 -11.69 -17.73
N LEU A 13 -23.03 -10.39 -17.97
CA LEU A 13 -21.68 -9.88 -18.26
C LEU A 13 -20.76 -10.01 -17.04
N LYS A 14 -21.28 -9.75 -15.83
CA LYS A 14 -20.51 -9.92 -14.61
C LYS A 14 -20.11 -11.38 -14.38
N GLU A 15 -21.01 -12.32 -14.60
CA GLU A 15 -20.72 -13.76 -14.53
C GLU A 15 -19.63 -14.14 -15.54
N LYS A 16 -19.79 -13.70 -16.80
CA LYS A 16 -18.78 -13.94 -17.84
C LYS A 16 -17.41 -13.35 -17.50
N ALA A 17 -17.35 -12.15 -16.92
CA ALA A 17 -16.09 -11.56 -16.46
C ALA A 17 -15.45 -12.40 -15.35
N ASN A 18 -16.26 -12.90 -14.40
CA ASN A 18 -15.78 -13.79 -13.34
C ASN A 18 -15.27 -15.13 -13.90
N GLU A 19 -15.94 -15.69 -14.92
CA GLU A 19 -15.47 -16.90 -15.61
C GLU A 19 -14.10 -16.67 -16.26
N TYR A 20 -13.92 -15.57 -16.99
CA TYR A 20 -12.63 -15.21 -17.56
C TYR A 20 -11.54 -15.04 -16.49
N TYR A 21 -11.87 -14.44 -15.35
CA TYR A 21 -10.94 -14.33 -14.25
C TYR A 21 -10.49 -15.71 -13.72
N VAL A 22 -11.42 -16.65 -13.55
CA VAL A 22 -11.13 -18.02 -13.10
C VAL A 22 -10.32 -18.79 -14.15
N GLU A 23 -10.55 -18.52 -15.43
CA GLU A 23 -9.81 -19.11 -16.55
C GLU A 23 -8.44 -18.44 -16.80
N TYR A 24 -7.98 -17.57 -15.90
CA TYR A 24 -6.71 -16.81 -16.01
C TYR A 24 -6.66 -15.83 -17.21
N LYS A 25 -7.80 -15.55 -17.85
CA LYS A 25 -7.97 -14.58 -18.94
C LYS A 25 -8.22 -13.18 -18.36
N TYR A 26 -7.21 -12.64 -17.68
CA TYR A 26 -7.39 -11.43 -16.89
C TYR A 26 -7.64 -10.17 -17.71
N ASN A 27 -7.08 -10.06 -18.93
CA ASN A 27 -7.34 -8.92 -19.80
C ASN A 27 -8.80 -8.90 -20.25
N GLU A 28 -9.34 -10.05 -20.67
CA GLU A 28 -10.74 -10.20 -21.08
C GLU A 28 -11.69 -9.92 -19.90
N ALA A 29 -11.31 -10.32 -18.69
CA ALA A 29 -12.08 -9.99 -17.49
C ALA A 29 -12.09 -8.47 -17.25
N VAL A 30 -10.93 -7.80 -17.35
CA VAL A 30 -10.79 -6.34 -17.20
C VAL A 30 -11.66 -5.60 -18.23
N ASP A 31 -11.67 -6.04 -19.48
CA ASP A 31 -12.46 -5.41 -20.54
C ASP A 31 -13.94 -5.44 -20.21
N ILE A 32 -14.46 -6.59 -19.75
CA ILE A 32 -15.89 -6.71 -19.39
C ILE A 32 -16.19 -5.94 -18.08
N TYR A 33 -15.34 -6.02 -17.06
CA TYR A 33 -15.54 -5.21 -15.86
C TYR A 33 -15.54 -3.70 -16.19
N SER A 34 -14.72 -3.27 -17.14
CA SER A 34 -14.69 -1.88 -17.58
C SER A 34 -16.00 -1.47 -18.26
N GLN A 35 -16.55 -2.32 -19.13
CA GLN A 35 -17.87 -2.10 -19.72
C GLN A 35 -18.98 -2.04 -18.65
N LEU A 36 -18.93 -2.88 -17.63
CA LEU A 36 -19.89 -2.85 -16.52
C LEU A 36 -19.81 -1.54 -15.72
N LEU A 37 -18.60 -1.00 -15.53
CA LEU A 37 -18.39 0.27 -14.84
C LEU A 37 -18.78 1.49 -15.68
N GLU A 38 -18.90 1.38 -17.01
CA GLU A 38 -19.57 2.40 -17.82
C GLU A 38 -21.09 2.44 -17.56
N TRP A 39 -21.67 1.34 -17.08
CA TRP A 39 -23.10 1.28 -16.73
C TRP A 39 -23.32 1.70 -15.28
N GLU A 40 -22.51 1.18 -14.37
CA GLU A 40 -22.57 1.43 -12.94
C GLU A 40 -21.18 1.83 -12.40
N PRO A 41 -20.78 3.10 -12.53
CA PRO A 41 -19.44 3.56 -12.15
C PRO A 41 -19.08 3.36 -10.66
N GLU A 42 -20.10 3.34 -9.80
CA GLU A 42 -19.96 3.18 -8.35
C GLU A 42 -20.27 1.75 -7.86
N ASN A 43 -20.22 0.76 -8.75
CA ASN A 43 -20.40 -0.62 -8.34
C ASN A 43 -19.13 -1.17 -7.66
N TYR A 44 -19.11 -1.11 -6.33
CA TYR A 44 -17.96 -1.52 -5.51
C TYR A 44 -17.53 -2.97 -5.74
N MET A 45 -18.45 -3.89 -6.05
CA MET A 45 -18.11 -5.29 -6.33
C MET A 45 -17.36 -5.42 -7.66
N VAL A 46 -17.81 -4.72 -8.70
CA VAL A 46 -17.15 -4.73 -10.01
C VAL A 46 -15.77 -4.08 -9.92
N LEU A 47 -15.65 -2.94 -9.21
CA LEU A 47 -14.37 -2.29 -8.92
C LEU A 47 -13.41 -3.25 -8.20
N SER A 48 -13.88 -3.92 -7.13
CA SER A 48 -13.06 -4.89 -6.40
C SER A 48 -12.62 -6.07 -7.25
N ASN A 49 -13.48 -6.57 -8.15
CA ASN A 49 -13.15 -7.67 -9.05
C ASN A 49 -12.17 -7.22 -10.15
N ARG A 50 -12.35 -6.01 -10.71
CA ARG A 50 -11.41 -5.46 -11.69
C ARG A 50 -10.04 -5.19 -11.06
N SER A 51 -10.01 -4.66 -9.84
CA SER A 51 -8.78 -4.54 -9.06
C SER A 51 -8.07 -5.90 -8.91
N ALA A 52 -8.82 -6.97 -8.61
CA ALA A 52 -8.24 -8.31 -8.51
C ALA A 52 -7.63 -8.78 -9.84
N ALA A 53 -8.26 -8.49 -10.97
CA ALA A 53 -7.71 -8.81 -12.28
C ALA A 53 -6.46 -7.98 -12.60
N TYR A 54 -6.45 -6.68 -12.27
CA TYR A 54 -5.26 -5.84 -12.39
C TYR A 54 -4.10 -6.31 -11.51
N ILE A 55 -4.35 -6.78 -10.29
CA ILE A 55 -3.32 -7.37 -9.42
C ILE A 55 -2.68 -8.58 -10.11
N LYS A 56 -3.47 -9.44 -10.76
CA LYS A 56 -2.97 -10.61 -11.50
C LYS A 56 -2.17 -10.24 -12.75
N LEU A 57 -2.40 -9.05 -13.29
CA LEU A 57 -1.66 -8.47 -14.42
C LEU A 57 -0.48 -7.59 -13.96
N GLU A 58 -0.22 -7.50 -12.66
CA GLU A 58 0.80 -6.61 -12.07
C GLU A 58 0.60 -5.12 -12.43
N LYS A 59 -0.63 -4.74 -12.78
CA LYS A 59 -1.02 -3.35 -13.04
C LYS A 59 -1.39 -2.67 -11.72
N TRP A 60 -0.37 -2.40 -10.91
CA TRP A 60 -0.52 -2.00 -9.51
C TRP A 60 -1.24 -0.66 -9.33
N ASN A 61 -1.02 0.31 -10.22
CA ASN A 61 -1.65 1.62 -10.14
C ASN A 61 -3.17 1.55 -10.40
N GLU A 62 -3.56 0.81 -11.44
CA GLU A 62 -4.96 0.59 -11.80
C GLU A 62 -5.65 -0.22 -10.70
N ALA A 63 -4.99 -1.24 -10.18
CA ALA A 63 -5.49 -2.04 -9.07
C ALA A 63 -5.73 -1.19 -7.82
N LEU A 64 -4.78 -0.31 -7.48
CA LEU A 64 -4.88 0.59 -6.34
C LEU A 64 -6.06 1.57 -6.50
N ASN A 65 -6.22 2.17 -7.67
CA ASN A 65 -7.31 3.11 -7.94
C ASN A 65 -8.68 2.47 -7.73
N ASP A 66 -8.89 1.27 -8.29
CA ASP A 66 -10.15 0.53 -8.13
C ASP A 66 -10.39 0.08 -6.69
N ALA A 67 -9.34 -0.41 -6.00
CA ALA A 67 -9.43 -0.83 -4.61
C ALA A 67 -9.79 0.35 -3.69
N VAL A 68 -9.13 1.50 -3.85
CA VAL A 68 -9.44 2.72 -3.08
C VAL A 68 -10.89 3.17 -3.30
N MET A 69 -11.37 3.16 -4.55
CA MET A 69 -12.75 3.54 -4.83
C MET A 69 -13.72 2.53 -4.20
N SER A 70 -13.44 1.22 -4.32
CA SER A 70 -14.25 0.18 -3.72
C SER A 70 -14.31 0.28 -2.19
N THR A 71 -13.19 0.58 -1.51
CA THR A 71 -13.18 0.77 -0.04
C THR A 71 -13.94 2.02 0.40
N LYS A 72 -13.94 3.10 -0.38
CA LYS A 72 -14.75 4.30 -0.11
C LYS A 72 -16.25 4.00 -0.21
N LEU A 73 -16.66 3.22 -1.22
CA LEU A 73 -18.06 2.87 -1.45
C LEU A 73 -18.57 1.82 -0.46
N LYS A 74 -17.71 0.89 -0.02
CA LYS A 74 -18.08 -0.19 0.90
C LYS A 74 -16.97 -0.43 1.93
N PRO A 75 -16.82 0.45 2.93
CA PRO A 75 -15.72 0.40 3.91
C PRO A 75 -15.83 -0.77 4.91
N ASP A 76 -16.99 -1.40 5.04
CA ASP A 76 -17.27 -2.54 5.91
C ASP A 76 -17.13 -3.90 5.22
N TRP A 77 -16.62 -3.95 4.00
CA TRP A 77 -16.40 -5.20 3.27
C TRP A 77 -14.91 -5.56 3.20
N GLY A 78 -14.51 -6.64 3.90
CA GLY A 78 -13.10 -7.03 4.07
C GLY A 78 -12.38 -7.30 2.76
N LYS A 79 -13.08 -7.83 1.74
CA LYS A 79 -12.47 -8.10 0.43
C LYS A 79 -11.91 -6.85 -0.25
N THR A 80 -12.54 -5.68 -0.12
CA THR A 80 -12.01 -4.45 -0.72
C THR A 80 -10.69 -4.04 -0.08
N TRP A 81 -10.61 -4.17 1.25
CA TRP A 81 -9.37 -3.93 2.00
C TRP A 81 -8.28 -4.94 1.65
N GLY A 82 -8.64 -6.21 1.42
CA GLY A 82 -7.70 -7.21 0.92
C GLY A 82 -7.13 -6.86 -0.46
N ARG A 83 -7.97 -6.32 -1.39
CA ARG A 83 -7.49 -5.82 -2.69
C ARG A 83 -6.59 -4.61 -2.56
N LEU A 84 -6.96 -3.68 -1.65
CA LEU A 84 -6.13 -2.51 -1.33
C LEU A 84 -4.76 -2.94 -0.80
N GLY A 85 -4.73 -3.87 0.17
CA GLY A 85 -3.50 -4.43 0.70
C GLY A 85 -2.61 -5.07 -0.38
N ALA A 86 -3.20 -5.87 -1.26
CA ALA A 86 -2.47 -6.53 -2.34
C ALA A 86 -1.89 -5.53 -3.37
N ALA A 87 -2.65 -4.49 -3.74
CA ALA A 87 -2.16 -3.47 -4.65
C ALA A 87 -1.03 -2.63 -4.04
N LEU A 88 -1.13 -2.29 -2.75
CA LEU A 88 -0.10 -1.57 -2.02
C LEU A 88 1.17 -2.42 -1.84
N TYR A 89 1.00 -3.71 -1.53
CA TYR A 89 2.12 -4.66 -1.44
C TYR A 89 2.88 -4.77 -2.76
N GLY A 90 2.17 -4.85 -3.89
CA GLY A 90 2.79 -4.87 -5.22
C GLY A 90 3.52 -3.56 -5.58
N GLN A 91 3.26 -2.47 -4.86
CA GLN A 91 3.98 -1.20 -4.97
C GLN A 91 5.10 -1.03 -3.91
N ASP A 92 5.45 -2.07 -3.18
CA ASP A 92 6.40 -2.05 -2.05
C ASP A 92 6.01 -1.10 -0.90
N LYS A 93 4.74 -0.69 -0.82
CA LYS A 93 4.20 0.14 0.26
C LYS A 93 3.80 -0.73 1.45
N LEU A 94 4.80 -1.30 2.11
CA LEU A 94 4.62 -2.36 3.10
C LEU A 94 3.80 -1.92 4.33
N ASP A 95 4.03 -0.71 4.85
CA ASP A 95 3.30 -0.18 6.01
C ASP A 95 1.81 -0.01 5.70
N GLU A 96 1.49 0.62 4.56
CA GLU A 96 0.13 0.83 4.11
C GLU A 96 -0.58 -0.51 3.80
N ALA A 97 0.13 -1.44 3.17
CA ALA A 97 -0.37 -2.79 2.90
C ALA A 97 -0.69 -3.54 4.20
N LEU A 98 0.18 -3.44 5.21
CA LEU A 98 -0.03 -4.03 6.53
C LEU A 98 -1.31 -3.51 7.19
N VAL A 99 -1.54 -2.20 7.14
CA VAL A 99 -2.76 -1.56 7.66
C VAL A 99 -3.99 -2.08 6.93
N ALA A 100 -3.95 -2.14 5.60
CA ALA A 100 -5.07 -2.61 4.78
C ALA A 100 -5.40 -4.09 5.04
N TYR A 101 -4.40 -4.98 5.12
CA TYR A 101 -4.62 -6.39 5.42
C TYR A 101 -5.12 -6.63 6.85
N ASN A 102 -4.62 -5.87 7.85
CA ASN A 102 -5.16 -5.95 9.20
C ASN A 102 -6.65 -5.56 9.21
N LYS A 103 -7.02 -4.48 8.48
CA LYS A 103 -8.43 -4.08 8.36
C LYS A 103 -9.28 -5.12 7.63
N ALA A 104 -8.75 -5.74 6.58
CA ALA A 104 -9.40 -6.85 5.90
C ALA A 104 -9.67 -8.02 6.85
N ASN A 105 -8.68 -8.41 7.65
CA ASN A 105 -8.78 -9.52 8.59
C ASN A 105 -9.68 -9.22 9.80
N GLU A 106 -9.75 -7.96 10.22
CA GLU A 106 -10.72 -7.51 11.25
C GLU A 106 -12.17 -7.67 10.78
N LEU A 107 -12.45 -7.28 9.52
CA LEU A 107 -13.80 -7.30 8.94
C LEU A 107 -14.21 -8.71 8.49
N GLU A 108 -13.32 -9.44 7.85
CA GLU A 108 -13.53 -10.79 7.32
C GLU A 108 -12.29 -11.65 7.63
N PRO A 109 -12.21 -12.32 8.81
CA PRO A 109 -11.07 -13.14 9.18
C PRO A 109 -10.74 -14.21 8.14
N SER A 110 -9.48 -14.27 7.69
CA SER A 110 -9.02 -15.23 6.69
C SER A 110 -7.55 -15.58 6.88
N ASN A 111 -7.21 -16.87 6.74
CA ASN A 111 -5.82 -17.31 6.78
C ASN A 111 -4.94 -16.62 5.75
N ILE A 112 -5.50 -16.31 4.58
CA ILE A 112 -4.78 -15.59 3.51
C ILE A 112 -4.30 -14.21 4.02
N TYR A 113 -5.16 -13.47 4.74
CA TYR A 113 -4.77 -12.17 5.29
C TYR A 113 -3.75 -12.31 6.41
N VAL A 114 -3.87 -13.34 7.26
CA VAL A 114 -2.88 -13.63 8.31
C VAL A 114 -1.52 -13.95 7.69
N GLU A 115 -1.47 -14.79 6.68
CA GLU A 115 -0.24 -15.15 5.96
C GLU A 115 0.41 -13.91 5.33
N MET A 116 -0.36 -13.06 4.66
CA MET A 116 0.15 -11.83 4.06
C MET A 116 0.68 -10.83 5.11
N ILE A 117 -0.02 -10.70 6.24
CA ILE A 117 0.43 -9.86 7.36
C ILE A 117 1.78 -10.35 7.90
N GLU A 118 1.94 -11.65 8.11
CA GLU A 118 3.20 -12.21 8.60
C GLU A 118 4.32 -12.10 7.54
N GLU A 119 4.03 -12.33 6.27
CA GLU A 119 4.98 -12.13 5.18
C GLU A 119 5.49 -10.68 5.13
N ILE A 120 4.58 -9.71 5.19
CA ILE A 120 4.95 -8.28 5.20
C ILE A 120 5.82 -7.96 6.41
N LYS A 121 5.45 -8.39 7.62
CA LYS A 121 6.24 -8.18 8.83
C LYS A 121 7.64 -8.78 8.69
N GLN A 122 7.74 -9.98 8.14
CA GLN A 122 9.03 -10.61 7.92
C GLN A 122 9.89 -9.86 6.91
N ASN A 123 9.29 -9.35 5.82
CA ASN A 123 9.99 -8.53 4.84
C ASN A 123 10.50 -7.23 5.46
N MET A 124 9.70 -6.55 6.28
CA MET A 124 10.12 -5.36 7.01
C MET A 124 11.28 -5.64 7.97
N ILE A 125 11.26 -6.78 8.68
CA ILE A 125 12.36 -7.23 9.56
C ILE A 125 13.62 -7.49 8.73
N ASN A 126 13.51 -8.16 7.59
CA ASN A 126 14.64 -8.48 6.71
C ASN A 126 15.26 -7.19 6.13
N ILE A 127 14.44 -6.24 5.68
CA ILE A 127 14.91 -4.92 5.23
C ILE A 127 15.67 -4.23 6.37
N LYS A 128 15.09 -4.20 7.57
CA LYS A 128 15.74 -3.62 8.75
C LYS A 128 17.07 -4.30 9.06
N ASN A 129 17.13 -5.63 9.09
CA ASN A 129 18.34 -6.38 9.38
C ASN A 129 19.42 -6.13 8.32
N ASN A 130 19.07 -6.05 7.04
CA ASN A 130 20.00 -5.73 5.95
C ASN A 130 20.55 -4.31 6.06
N LEU A 131 19.72 -3.35 6.47
CA LEU A 131 20.15 -1.96 6.67
C LEU A 131 21.14 -1.82 7.86
N PHE A 132 21.00 -2.66 8.87
CA PHE A 132 21.81 -2.59 10.10
C PHE A 132 22.85 -3.72 10.22
N SER A 133 22.95 -4.64 9.23
CA SER A 133 24.00 -5.65 9.23
C SER A 133 25.36 -5.00 8.93
N ASN A 134 26.33 -5.17 9.82
CA ASN A 134 27.73 -4.78 9.61
C ASN A 134 28.47 -5.72 8.65
N ASP A 135 27.78 -6.43 7.76
CA ASP A 135 28.40 -7.31 6.78
C ASP A 135 29.00 -6.48 5.64
N PRO A 136 30.31 -6.44 5.48
CA PRO A 136 30.97 -5.69 4.41
C PRO A 136 30.64 -6.21 3.00
N LYS A 137 29.94 -7.35 2.88
CA LYS A 137 29.40 -7.90 1.60
C LYS A 137 27.94 -7.55 1.37
N ALA A 138 27.20 -7.06 2.37
CA ALA A 138 25.90 -6.46 2.13
C ALA A 138 26.16 -5.18 1.31
N GLN A 139 25.67 -5.13 0.09
CA GLN A 139 25.73 -3.92 -0.73
C GLN A 139 25.14 -2.80 0.12
N ASN A 140 26.00 -1.85 0.55
CA ASN A 140 25.57 -0.71 1.31
C ASN A 140 24.36 -0.07 0.61
N PRO A 141 23.18 -0.01 1.24
CA PRO A 141 22.08 0.77 0.68
C PRO A 141 22.63 2.18 0.49
N SER A 142 22.37 2.78 -0.67
CA SER A 142 22.78 4.17 -0.86
C SER A 142 22.29 4.99 0.33
N MET A 143 23.05 5.97 0.76
CA MET A 143 22.62 6.86 1.87
C MET A 143 21.20 7.41 1.63
N GLU A 144 20.80 7.54 0.36
CA GLU A 144 19.46 7.93 -0.09
C GLU A 144 18.37 6.93 0.33
N ASN A 145 18.62 5.61 0.20
CA ASN A 145 17.66 4.59 0.63
C ASN A 145 17.54 4.52 2.15
N LEU A 146 18.65 4.69 2.87
CA LEU A 146 18.64 4.79 4.33
C LEU A 146 17.82 6.00 4.79
N PHE A 147 18.03 7.16 4.16
CA PHE A 147 17.29 8.38 4.47
C PHE A 147 15.81 8.27 4.11
N SER A 148 15.45 7.63 2.98
CA SER A 148 14.06 7.39 2.61
C SER A 148 13.33 6.56 3.66
N THR A 149 13.92 5.44 4.08
CA THR A 149 13.33 4.56 5.11
C THR A 149 13.21 5.25 6.47
N MET A 150 14.21 6.06 6.84
CA MET A 150 14.17 6.87 8.05
C MET A 150 13.11 7.97 7.95
N PHE A 151 12.96 8.58 6.80
CA PHE A 151 11.98 9.63 6.54
C PHE A 151 10.54 9.11 6.70
N ASP A 152 10.23 7.94 6.14
CA ASP A 152 8.91 7.30 6.26
C ASP A 152 8.58 6.96 7.72
N SER A 153 9.60 6.51 8.49
CA SER A 153 9.46 6.30 9.94
C SER A 153 9.21 7.60 10.72
N VAL A 154 9.79 8.72 10.26
CA VAL A 154 9.58 10.06 10.85
C VAL A 154 8.13 10.49 10.66
N ILE A 155 7.61 10.38 9.45
CA ILE A 155 6.23 10.79 9.11
C ILE A 155 5.19 9.90 9.81
N SER A 156 5.49 8.64 10.02
CA SER A 156 4.58 7.69 10.70
C SER A 156 4.54 7.85 12.22
N ASN A 157 5.39 8.70 12.83
CA ASN A 157 5.43 8.89 14.27
C ASN A 157 4.42 9.97 14.73
N PRO A 158 3.42 9.63 15.59
CA PRO A 158 2.38 10.56 16.03
C PRO A 158 2.93 11.85 16.68
N LYS A 159 4.04 11.76 17.43
CA LYS A 159 4.69 12.93 18.07
C LYS A 159 5.37 13.85 17.06
N ILE A 160 5.77 13.32 15.92
CA ILE A 160 6.37 14.09 14.83
C ILE A 160 5.27 14.69 13.97
N MET A 161 4.18 13.97 13.76
CA MET A 161 2.98 14.50 13.08
C MET A 161 2.43 15.74 13.78
N GLU A 162 2.44 15.79 15.11
CA GLU A 162 2.06 16.99 15.88
C GLU A 162 3.00 18.17 15.59
N LYS A 163 4.32 17.92 15.47
CA LYS A 163 5.30 18.94 15.11
C LYS A 163 5.23 19.39 13.64
N LEU A 164 4.68 18.57 12.75
CA LEU A 164 4.47 18.91 11.34
C LEU A 164 3.42 20.01 11.12
N THR A 165 2.68 20.42 12.14
CA THR A 165 1.85 21.62 12.10
C THR A 165 2.67 22.92 12.09
N ASN A 166 3.96 22.87 12.47
CA ASN A 166 4.87 24.01 12.46
C ASN A 166 5.54 24.13 11.07
N PRO A 167 5.39 25.28 10.36
CA PRO A 167 5.96 25.47 9.03
C PRO A 167 7.50 25.39 8.98
N GLU A 168 8.19 25.79 10.04
CA GLU A 168 9.65 25.70 10.13
C GLU A 168 10.10 24.24 10.21
N PHE A 169 9.38 23.43 10.97
CA PHE A 169 9.64 22.01 11.08
C PHE A 169 9.32 21.26 9.77
N GLN A 170 8.24 21.64 9.06
CA GLN A 170 7.92 21.11 7.72
C GLN A 170 9.08 21.35 6.74
N ASN A 171 9.65 22.56 6.73
CA ASN A 171 10.79 22.88 5.88
C ASN A 171 12.02 22.03 6.20
N LYS A 172 12.30 21.77 7.48
CA LYS A 172 13.40 20.88 7.91
C LYS A 172 13.19 19.45 7.41
N VAL A 173 11.96 18.94 7.53
CA VAL A 173 11.60 17.61 7.04
C VAL A 173 11.72 17.53 5.51
N LEU A 174 11.27 18.53 4.76
CA LEU A 174 11.45 18.62 3.31
C LEU A 174 12.93 18.70 2.90
N THR A 175 13.75 19.38 3.71
CA THR A 175 15.20 19.43 3.48
C THR A 175 15.86 18.06 3.70
N MET A 176 15.37 17.26 4.64
CA MET A 176 15.84 15.87 4.82
C MET A 176 15.59 15.03 3.56
N GLN A 177 14.45 15.22 2.92
CA GLN A 177 14.09 14.49 1.71
C GLN A 177 14.90 14.96 0.48
N SER A 178 15.07 16.28 0.31
CA SER A 178 15.68 16.86 -0.89
C SER A 178 17.21 16.95 -0.81
N ASN A 179 17.78 17.12 0.38
CA ASN A 179 19.23 17.23 0.62
C ASN A 179 19.64 16.64 1.98
N PRO A 180 19.73 15.30 2.08
CA PRO A 180 20.03 14.58 3.31
C PRO A 180 21.32 15.04 4.01
N LEU A 181 22.38 15.29 3.24
CA LEU A 181 23.67 15.71 3.78
C LEU A 181 23.64 17.11 4.42
N GLN A 182 22.79 18.00 3.92
CA GLN A 182 22.57 19.31 4.52
C GLN A 182 21.73 19.20 5.79
N ALA A 183 20.74 18.31 5.80
CA ALA A 183 19.89 18.07 6.96
C ALA A 183 20.68 17.54 8.18
N LEU A 184 21.73 16.75 7.96
CA LEU A 184 22.63 16.26 9.03
C LEU A 184 23.38 17.37 9.77
N LYS A 185 23.40 18.59 9.26
CA LYS A 185 24.00 19.75 9.94
C LYS A 185 23.03 20.44 10.89
N ASP A 186 21.75 20.14 10.81
CA ASP A 186 20.75 20.70 11.72
C ASP A 186 20.65 19.86 12.99
N GLN A 187 20.89 20.52 14.15
CA GLN A 187 20.93 19.86 15.46
C GLN A 187 19.58 19.25 15.86
N GLU A 188 18.47 19.85 15.45
CA GLU A 188 17.12 19.33 15.74
C GLU A 188 16.83 18.07 14.92
N VAL A 189 17.24 18.07 13.66
CA VAL A 189 17.19 16.88 12.79
C VAL A 189 18.02 15.75 13.37
N MET A 190 19.24 16.04 13.83
CA MET A 190 20.12 15.06 14.46
C MET A 190 19.55 14.50 15.77
N ASN A 191 18.89 15.33 16.57
CA ASN A 191 18.21 14.88 17.80
C ASN A 191 17.04 13.93 17.48
N ILE A 192 16.23 14.25 16.47
CA ILE A 192 15.13 13.40 16.02
C ILE A 192 15.67 12.06 15.52
N MET A 193 16.71 12.07 14.68
CA MET A 193 17.37 10.87 14.20
C MET A 193 17.93 10.03 15.36
N SER A 194 18.56 10.66 16.34
CA SER A 194 19.10 9.99 17.52
C SER A 194 17.99 9.33 18.37
N GLU A 195 16.88 10.01 18.61
CA GLU A 195 15.72 9.43 19.32
C GLU A 195 15.13 8.22 18.58
N MET A 196 15.11 8.28 17.27
CA MET A 196 14.61 7.19 16.43
C MET A 196 15.57 5.99 16.44
N MET A 197 16.87 6.23 16.32
CA MET A 197 17.91 5.19 16.41
C MET A 197 17.84 4.45 17.76
N LYS A 198 17.60 5.16 18.87
CA LYS A 198 17.41 4.55 20.19
C LYS A 198 16.19 3.63 20.26
N LYS A 199 15.10 3.96 19.55
CA LYS A 199 13.90 3.11 19.50
C LYS A 199 14.06 1.90 18.58
N LEU A 200 14.86 2.04 17.53
CA LEU A 200 15.12 0.96 16.58
C LEU A 200 16.12 -0.07 17.13
N ASN A 201 16.99 0.31 18.05
CA ASN A 201 17.97 -0.60 18.67
C ASN A 201 18.14 -0.32 20.17
N PRO A 202 17.21 -0.79 21.02
CA PRO A 202 17.22 -0.54 22.46
C PRO A 202 18.40 -1.20 23.22
N ASN A 203 19.18 -2.07 22.56
CA ASN A 203 20.26 -2.86 23.17
C ASN A 203 21.68 -2.41 22.82
N GLN A 204 21.86 -1.24 22.19
CA GLN A 204 23.18 -0.65 21.94
C GLN A 204 23.34 0.66 22.72
N LEU A 205 23.49 0.53 24.03
CA LEU A 205 24.12 1.50 24.95
C LEU A 205 25.07 0.75 25.87
#